data_9a3d69033fb5ffeedf3ae8e9aabd7a0d
#
_entry.id   9a3d69033fb5ffeedf3ae8e9aabd7a0d
#
_cell.length_a   1.000
_cell.length_b   1.000
_cell.length_c   1.000
_cell.angle_alpha   90.00
_cell.angle_beta   90.00
_cell.angle_gamma   90.00
#
_symmetry.space_group_name_H-M   'P 1'
#
loop_
_entity.id
_entity.type
_entity.pdbx_description
1 polymer ?
#
loop_
_entity_poly.entity_id
_entity_poly.type
_entity_poly.pdbx_seq_one_letter_code
_entity_poly.pdbx_strand_id
1 'polypeptide(L)'
;IQKGRNLMQSGKTNELDAVAADAEKYIAKAEALSPDNAELFILKKMTSRLRMMADPMSRYMREAPIAQQALAKAESLDPNNPRITILKAEDAYFTPEQFGGSKAKGTELFKKAVEQFTTYKPKTSLDPNWGKGEAQYFINQK
;
A
#
# COMPACT_ATOMS: atom_id res chain seq x y z
N ILE A 1 0.81 -9.35 4.36
CA ILE A 1 0.14 -8.51 3.35
C ILE A 1 -0.36 -9.34 2.17
N GLN A 2 0.46 -10.17 1.52
CA GLN A 2 0.02 -10.98 0.37
C GLN A 2 -1.18 -11.91 0.69
N LYS A 3 -1.18 -12.56 1.87
CA LYS A 3 -2.33 -13.34 2.34
C LYS A 3 -3.61 -12.49 2.38
N GLY A 4 -3.53 -11.26 2.91
CA GLY A 4 -4.67 -10.35 2.95
C GLY A 4 -5.18 -9.95 1.56
N ARG A 5 -4.28 -9.68 0.61
CA ARG A 5 -4.65 -9.42 -0.79
C ARG A 5 -5.39 -10.60 -1.42
N ASN A 6 -4.90 -11.81 -1.21
CA ASN A 6 -5.56 -13.02 -1.72
C ASN A 6 -6.95 -13.22 -1.10
N LEU A 7 -7.12 -12.93 0.19
CA LEU A 7 -8.42 -12.99 0.86
C LEU A 7 -9.40 -11.96 0.32
N MET A 8 -8.95 -10.72 0.05
CA MET A 8 -9.79 -9.71 -0.61
C MET A 8 -10.26 -10.16 -1.99
N GLN A 9 -9.35 -10.71 -2.80
CA GLN A 9 -9.68 -11.20 -4.15
C GLN A 9 -10.65 -12.38 -4.14
N SER A 10 -10.58 -13.24 -3.12
CA SER A 10 -11.48 -14.39 -2.95
C SER A 10 -12.78 -14.08 -2.19
N GLY A 11 -12.99 -12.83 -1.79
CA GLY A 11 -14.17 -12.40 -1.04
C GLY A 11 -14.22 -12.85 0.43
N LYS A 12 -13.12 -13.39 0.96
CA LYS A 12 -13.02 -13.84 2.36
C LYS A 12 -12.63 -12.69 3.30
N THR A 13 -13.41 -11.63 3.32
CA THR A 13 -13.09 -10.40 4.04
C THR A 13 -13.17 -10.55 5.57
N ASN A 14 -13.90 -11.53 6.07
CA ASN A 14 -13.99 -11.84 7.50
C ASN A 14 -12.67 -12.32 8.12
N GLU A 15 -11.72 -12.80 7.32
CA GLU A 15 -10.40 -13.22 7.79
C GLU A 15 -9.36 -12.08 7.80
N LEU A 16 -9.69 -10.90 7.25
CA LEU A 16 -8.73 -9.80 7.09
C LEU A 16 -8.24 -9.23 8.43
N ASP A 17 -9.09 -9.20 9.45
CA ASP A 17 -8.71 -8.68 10.77
C ASP A 17 -7.61 -9.51 11.43
N ALA A 18 -7.67 -10.82 11.31
CA ALA A 18 -6.63 -11.70 11.85
C ALA A 18 -5.29 -11.48 11.13
N VAL A 19 -5.33 -11.34 9.80
CA VAL A 19 -4.14 -11.05 8.99
C VAL A 19 -3.55 -9.67 9.31
N ALA A 20 -4.41 -8.66 9.50
CA ALA A 20 -4.00 -7.31 9.89
C ALA A 20 -3.34 -7.31 11.28
N ALA A 21 -3.94 -8.00 12.25
CA ALA A 21 -3.39 -8.11 13.60
C ALA A 21 -2.02 -8.80 13.62
N ASP A 22 -1.83 -9.84 12.82
CA ASP A 22 -0.52 -10.48 12.68
C ASP A 22 0.52 -9.55 12.04
N ALA A 23 0.14 -8.83 10.98
CA ALA A 23 1.02 -7.86 10.35
C ALA A 23 1.46 -6.76 11.34
N GLU A 24 0.53 -6.23 12.13
CA GLU A 24 0.81 -5.19 13.14
C GLU A 24 1.83 -5.65 14.19
N LYS A 25 1.77 -6.90 14.63
CA LYS A 25 2.75 -7.47 15.57
C LYS A 25 4.17 -7.44 15.01
N TYR A 26 4.33 -7.83 13.74
CA TYR A 26 5.64 -7.81 13.08
C TYR A 26 6.11 -6.39 12.77
N ILE A 27 5.21 -5.52 12.34
CA ILE A 27 5.50 -4.10 12.11
C ILE A 27 5.99 -3.44 13.40
N ALA A 28 5.32 -3.66 14.53
CA ALA A 28 5.71 -3.10 15.82
C ALA A 28 7.10 -3.56 16.27
N LYS A 29 7.42 -4.85 16.09
CA LYS A 29 8.75 -5.38 16.38
C LYS A 29 9.83 -4.76 15.48
N ALA A 30 9.55 -4.63 14.19
CA ALA A 30 10.48 -4.03 13.25
C ALA A 30 10.67 -2.52 13.50
N GLU A 31 9.61 -1.81 13.86
CA GLU A 31 9.66 -0.38 14.19
C GLU A 31 10.51 -0.10 15.45
N ALA A 32 10.47 -0.98 16.44
CA ALA A 32 11.35 -0.88 17.62
C ALA A 32 12.84 -0.96 17.25
N LEU A 33 13.18 -1.67 16.15
CA LEU A 33 14.55 -1.82 15.67
C LEU A 33 14.94 -0.75 14.64
N SER A 34 13.97 -0.20 13.90
CA SER A 34 14.19 0.74 12.79
C SER A 34 13.02 1.73 12.69
N PRO A 35 12.92 2.73 13.61
CA PRO A 35 11.73 3.59 13.72
C PRO A 35 11.48 4.50 12.52
N ASP A 36 12.53 4.92 11.82
CA ASP A 36 12.45 5.82 10.64
C ASP A 36 12.59 5.07 9.31
N ASN A 37 11.99 3.90 9.22
CA ASN A 37 12.01 3.07 8.02
C ASN A 37 10.73 3.28 7.20
N ALA A 38 10.86 3.89 6.01
CA ALA A 38 9.73 4.15 5.12
C ALA A 38 8.91 2.89 4.76
N GLU A 39 9.57 1.73 4.61
CA GLU A 39 8.90 0.47 4.30
C GLU A 39 7.92 0.02 5.40
N LEU A 40 8.20 0.33 6.66
CA LEU A 40 7.27 0.03 7.76
C LEU A 40 6.00 0.87 7.66
N PHE A 41 6.11 2.14 7.28
CA PHE A 41 4.95 3.01 7.07
C PHE A 41 4.15 2.62 5.83
N ILE A 42 4.80 2.12 4.78
CA ILE A 42 4.15 1.48 3.63
C ILE A 42 3.31 0.29 4.11
N LEU A 43 3.89 -0.60 4.93
CA LEU A 43 3.17 -1.74 5.50
C LEU A 43 2.02 -1.32 6.43
N LYS A 44 2.19 -0.27 7.24
CA LYS A 44 1.11 0.30 8.07
C LYS A 44 -0.07 0.75 7.21
N LYS A 45 0.19 1.47 6.12
CA LYS A 45 -0.85 1.88 5.18
C LYS A 45 -1.59 0.69 4.58
N MET A 46 -0.85 -0.34 4.15
CA MET A 46 -1.44 -1.56 3.60
C MET A 46 -2.26 -2.33 4.65
N THR A 47 -1.82 -2.37 5.89
CA THR A 47 -2.53 -3.04 7.00
C THR A 47 -3.82 -2.31 7.35
N SER A 48 -3.79 -0.97 7.43
CA SER A 48 -5.00 -0.16 7.64
C SER A 48 -6.02 -0.38 6.51
N ARG A 49 -5.56 -0.53 5.26
CA ARG A 49 -6.45 -0.90 4.14
C ARG A 49 -7.09 -2.28 4.33
N LEU A 50 -6.36 -3.28 4.82
CA LEU A 50 -6.95 -4.59 5.13
C LEU A 50 -8.06 -4.48 6.18
N ARG A 51 -7.83 -3.71 7.24
CA ARG A 51 -8.84 -3.46 8.28
C ARG A 51 -10.07 -2.74 7.72
N MET A 52 -9.85 -1.73 6.89
CA MET A 52 -10.95 -1.02 6.22
C MET A 52 -11.77 -1.98 5.35
N MET A 53 -11.12 -2.84 4.58
CA MET A 53 -11.80 -3.76 3.66
C MET A 53 -12.54 -4.91 4.36
N ALA A 54 -12.26 -5.17 5.63
CA ALA A 54 -13.03 -6.14 6.42
C ALA A 54 -14.46 -5.65 6.70
N ASP A 55 -14.66 -4.35 6.86
CA ASP A 55 -15.97 -3.69 7.02
C ASP A 55 -15.87 -2.22 6.57
N PRO A 56 -15.97 -1.95 5.25
CA PRO A 56 -15.75 -0.61 4.70
C PRO A 56 -16.71 0.44 5.26
N MET A 57 -17.99 0.07 5.45
CA MET A 57 -19.03 1.01 5.86
C MET A 57 -18.80 1.56 7.27
N SER A 58 -18.36 0.71 8.21
CA SER A 58 -18.15 1.14 9.59
C SER A 58 -16.72 1.68 9.86
N ARG A 59 -15.74 1.33 9.02
CA ARG A 59 -14.33 1.56 9.32
C ARG A 59 -13.66 2.64 8.48
N TYR A 60 -14.26 3.05 7.37
CA TYR A 60 -13.65 4.03 6.46
C TYR A 60 -13.20 5.30 7.20
N MET A 61 -14.07 5.90 8.00
CA MET A 61 -13.78 7.16 8.70
C MET A 61 -12.63 7.06 9.70
N ARG A 62 -12.38 5.85 10.22
CA ARG A 62 -11.27 5.59 11.14
C ARG A 62 -9.98 5.22 10.41
N GLU A 63 -10.07 4.28 9.48
CA GLU A 63 -8.89 3.68 8.85
C GLU A 63 -8.29 4.55 7.73
N ALA A 64 -9.10 5.31 7.01
CA ALA A 64 -8.61 6.14 5.92
C ALA A 64 -7.62 7.22 6.40
N PRO A 65 -7.87 7.98 7.47
CA PRO A 65 -6.87 8.91 8.00
C PRO A 65 -5.58 8.22 8.45
N ILE A 66 -5.67 7.06 9.09
CA ILE A 66 -4.49 6.28 9.52
C ILE A 66 -3.65 5.88 8.30
N ALA A 67 -4.29 5.38 7.25
CA ALA A 67 -3.63 5.01 6.01
C ALA A 67 -2.94 6.21 5.35
N GLN A 68 -3.59 7.37 5.31
CA GLN A 68 -3.03 8.59 4.72
C GLN A 68 -1.85 9.14 5.53
N GLN A 69 -1.93 9.14 6.84
CA GLN A 69 -0.82 9.56 7.72
C GLN A 69 0.40 8.64 7.55
N ALA A 70 0.19 7.33 7.48
CA ALA A 70 1.26 6.37 7.24
C ALA A 70 1.93 6.61 5.87
N LEU A 71 1.14 6.84 4.81
CA LEU A 71 1.66 7.11 3.48
C LEU A 71 2.46 8.43 3.44
N ALA A 72 1.96 9.48 4.08
CA ALA A 72 2.65 10.78 4.18
C ALA A 72 3.98 10.65 4.96
N LYS A 73 4.02 9.87 6.04
CA LYS A 73 5.25 9.61 6.77
C LYS A 73 6.25 8.82 5.94
N ALA A 74 5.80 7.79 5.22
CA ALA A 74 6.66 7.04 4.31
C ALA A 74 7.29 7.97 3.24
N GLU A 75 6.49 8.84 2.63
CA GLU A 75 6.94 9.80 1.62
C GLU A 75 7.96 10.80 2.17
N SER A 76 7.77 11.27 3.41
CA SER A 76 8.74 12.16 4.05
C SER A 76 10.09 11.51 4.33
N LEU A 77 10.11 10.19 4.53
CA LEU A 77 11.32 9.41 4.81
C LEU A 77 12.05 8.96 3.53
N ASP A 78 11.29 8.65 2.48
CA ASP A 78 11.84 8.14 1.20
C ASP A 78 10.96 8.57 0.01
N PRO A 79 11.06 9.85 -0.42
CA PRO A 79 10.16 10.44 -1.42
C PRO A 79 10.24 9.79 -2.82
N ASN A 80 11.35 9.09 -3.11
CA ASN A 80 11.57 8.43 -4.40
C ASN A 80 11.23 6.95 -4.39
N ASN A 81 10.67 6.43 -3.30
CA ASN A 81 10.32 5.03 -3.19
C ASN A 81 9.15 4.68 -4.14
N PRO A 82 9.36 3.81 -5.14
CA PRO A 82 8.32 3.48 -6.12
C PRO A 82 7.09 2.80 -5.50
N ARG A 83 7.21 2.15 -4.37
CA ARG A 83 6.09 1.50 -3.66
C ARG A 83 5.12 2.52 -3.08
N ILE A 84 5.60 3.70 -2.67
CA ILE A 84 4.73 4.84 -2.28
C ILE A 84 3.89 5.28 -3.47
N THR A 85 4.51 5.41 -4.64
CA THR A 85 3.81 5.79 -5.88
C THR A 85 2.78 4.73 -6.29
N ILE A 86 3.09 3.43 -6.11
CA ILE A 86 2.12 2.34 -6.33
C ILE A 86 0.91 2.50 -5.40
N LEU A 87 1.11 2.76 -4.11
CA LEU A 87 -0.01 2.90 -3.18
C LEU A 87 -0.90 4.12 -3.52
N LYS A 88 -0.30 5.21 -3.96
CA LYS A 88 -1.04 6.37 -4.50
C LYS A 88 -1.79 6.03 -5.78
N ALA A 89 -1.18 5.23 -6.65
CA ALA A 89 -1.80 4.75 -7.88
C ALA A 89 -3.01 3.86 -7.58
N GLU A 90 -2.88 2.91 -6.64
CA GLU A 90 -3.98 2.08 -6.18
C GLU A 90 -5.13 2.91 -5.60
N ASP A 91 -4.83 3.89 -4.75
CA ASP A 91 -5.84 4.77 -4.17
C ASP A 91 -6.61 5.52 -5.27
N ALA A 92 -5.92 6.09 -6.27
CA ALA A 92 -6.57 6.76 -7.38
C ALA A 92 -7.37 5.79 -8.27
N TYR A 93 -6.83 4.61 -8.55
CA TYR A 93 -7.39 3.64 -9.49
C TYR A 93 -8.65 2.95 -8.96
N PHE A 94 -8.64 2.58 -7.66
CA PHE A 94 -9.72 1.79 -7.05
C PHE A 94 -10.78 2.63 -6.32
N THR A 95 -10.51 3.90 -6.05
CA THR A 95 -11.52 4.80 -5.49
C THR A 95 -12.55 5.13 -6.59
N PRO A 96 -13.86 5.02 -6.31
CA PRO A 96 -14.88 5.45 -7.26
C PRO A 96 -14.74 6.94 -7.62
N GLU A 97 -15.04 7.32 -8.87
CA GLU A 97 -14.90 8.70 -9.36
C GLU A 97 -15.69 9.71 -8.52
N GLN A 98 -16.89 9.35 -8.07
CA GLN A 98 -17.71 10.16 -7.18
C GLN A 98 -17.06 10.49 -5.82
N PHE A 99 -16.02 9.75 -5.43
CA PHE A 99 -15.22 9.98 -4.24
C PHE A 99 -13.79 10.47 -4.57
N GLY A 100 -13.59 11.00 -5.78
CA GLY A 100 -12.33 11.59 -6.21
C GLY A 100 -11.31 10.61 -6.81
N GLY A 101 -11.71 9.38 -7.09
CA GLY A 101 -10.87 8.42 -7.81
C GLY A 101 -10.75 8.75 -9.30
N SER A 102 -9.76 8.18 -9.96
CA SER A 102 -9.55 8.28 -11.40
C SER A 102 -8.66 7.14 -11.89
N LYS A 103 -9.21 6.27 -12.71
CA LYS A 103 -8.42 5.19 -13.34
C LYS A 103 -7.29 5.75 -14.22
N ALA A 104 -7.53 6.82 -14.95
CA ALA A 104 -6.52 7.47 -15.78
C ALA A 104 -5.33 7.96 -14.93
N LYS A 105 -5.61 8.70 -13.85
CA LYS A 105 -4.59 9.16 -12.91
C LYS A 105 -3.86 7.99 -12.24
N GLY A 106 -4.59 6.95 -11.84
CA GLY A 106 -3.99 5.72 -11.30
C GLY A 106 -3.03 5.07 -12.27
N THR A 107 -3.42 4.92 -13.55
CA THR A 107 -2.56 4.35 -14.61
C THR A 107 -1.30 5.18 -14.83
N GLU A 108 -1.39 6.52 -14.84
CA GLU A 108 -0.21 7.39 -14.95
C GLU A 108 0.74 7.24 -13.76
N LEU A 109 0.19 7.12 -12.55
CA LEU A 109 1.00 6.87 -11.36
C LEU A 109 1.67 5.48 -11.40
N PHE A 110 1.01 4.44 -11.91
CA PHE A 110 1.66 3.15 -12.14
C PHE A 110 2.82 3.25 -13.14
N LYS A 111 2.68 4.00 -14.23
CA LYS A 111 3.77 4.26 -15.18
C LYS A 111 4.95 4.94 -14.48
N LYS A 112 4.66 6.00 -13.71
CA LYS A 112 5.69 6.69 -12.91
C LYS A 112 6.40 5.73 -11.94
N ALA A 113 5.68 4.84 -11.27
CA ALA A 113 6.29 3.86 -10.38
C ALA A 113 7.24 2.91 -11.13
N VAL A 114 6.87 2.45 -12.32
CA VAL A 114 7.74 1.60 -13.16
C VAL A 114 9.03 2.34 -13.55
N GLU A 115 8.92 3.61 -13.91
CA GLU A 115 10.10 4.47 -14.20
C GLU A 115 10.99 4.61 -12.95
N GLN A 116 10.41 4.87 -11.79
CA GLN A 116 11.16 4.96 -10.53
C GLN A 116 11.93 3.66 -10.21
N PHE A 117 11.38 2.48 -10.53
CA PHE A 117 12.09 1.20 -10.36
C PHE A 117 13.34 1.06 -11.23
N THR A 118 13.50 1.85 -12.26
CA THR A 118 14.73 1.81 -13.11
C THR A 118 15.92 2.44 -12.39
N THR A 119 15.69 3.40 -11.52
CA THR A 119 16.73 4.17 -10.81
C THR A 119 16.77 3.89 -9.30
N TYR A 120 15.66 3.45 -8.72
CA TYR A 120 15.58 3.14 -7.29
C TYR A 120 16.42 1.92 -6.95
N LYS A 121 17.34 2.10 -6.00
CA LYS A 121 18.18 1.01 -5.50
C LYS A 121 17.84 0.74 -4.04
N PRO A 122 17.56 -0.52 -3.67
CA PRO A 122 17.44 -0.90 -2.27
C PRO A 122 18.73 -0.60 -1.52
N LYS A 123 18.62 -0.18 -0.28
CA LYS A 123 19.78 0.14 0.58
C LYS A 123 20.53 -1.12 1.00
N THR A 124 19.80 -2.22 1.15
CA THR A 124 20.33 -3.53 1.55
C THR A 124 19.71 -4.65 0.73
N SER A 125 20.30 -5.85 0.78
CA SER A 125 19.74 -7.06 0.15
C SER A 125 18.45 -7.56 0.83
N LEU A 126 18.13 -7.05 2.01
CA LEU A 126 16.92 -7.39 2.77
C LEU A 126 15.76 -6.46 2.48
N ASP A 127 16.00 -5.36 1.75
CA ASP A 127 14.95 -4.41 1.39
C ASP A 127 13.92 -5.07 0.44
N PRO A 128 12.66 -4.62 0.48
CA PRO A 128 11.61 -5.16 -0.37
C PRO A 128 11.93 -5.05 -1.86
N ASN A 129 11.56 -6.08 -2.63
CA ASN A 129 11.74 -6.15 -4.08
C ASN A 129 10.42 -6.29 -4.87
N TRP A 130 9.27 -6.09 -4.21
CA TRP A 130 7.95 -6.20 -4.81
C TRP A 130 7.50 -4.89 -5.48
N GLY A 131 6.48 -4.97 -6.32
CA GLY A 131 5.69 -3.85 -6.82
C GLY A 131 5.84 -3.59 -8.32
N LYS A 132 7.04 -3.79 -8.92
CA LYS A 132 7.25 -3.50 -10.34
C LYS A 132 6.30 -4.30 -11.27
N GLY A 133 6.19 -5.60 -11.04
CA GLY A 133 5.30 -6.47 -11.84
C GLY A 133 3.83 -6.12 -11.65
N GLU A 134 3.42 -5.72 -10.45
CA GLU A 134 2.08 -5.25 -10.16
C GLU A 134 1.75 -3.96 -10.91
N ALA A 135 2.64 -2.97 -10.87
CA ALA A 135 2.47 -1.73 -11.61
C ALA A 135 2.36 -1.97 -13.13
N GLN A 136 3.21 -2.84 -13.68
CA GLN A 136 3.15 -3.25 -15.08
C GLN A 136 1.83 -3.93 -15.44
N TYR A 137 1.29 -4.76 -14.56
CA TYR A 137 0.00 -5.40 -14.77
C TYR A 137 -1.11 -4.35 -14.94
N PHE A 138 -1.20 -3.35 -14.05
CA PHE A 138 -2.25 -2.32 -14.13
C PHE A 138 -2.09 -1.39 -15.34
N ILE A 139 -0.89 -1.11 -15.82
CA ILE A 139 -0.65 -0.34 -17.03
C ILE A 139 -1.25 -1.04 -18.26
N ASN A 140 -1.22 -2.37 -18.29
CA ASN A 140 -1.68 -3.18 -19.41
C ASN A 140 -3.18 -3.51 -19.36
N GLN A 141 -3.89 -3.13 -18.29
CA GLN A 141 -5.36 -3.27 -18.25
C GLN A 141 -6.02 -2.20 -19.14
N LYS A 142 -6.78 -2.65 -20.12
CA LYS A 142 -7.56 -1.77 -21.03
C LYS A 142 -8.93 -1.47 -20.44
#